data_02e2c786c57a6bb6fe6461f5f9590023
#
_entry.id   02e2c786c57a6bb6fe6461f5f9590023
#
_cell.length_a   1.000
_cell.length_b   1.000
_cell.length_c   1.000
_cell.angle_alpha   90.00
_cell.angle_beta   90.00
_cell.angle_gamma   90.00
#
_symmetry.space_group_name_H-M   'P 1'
#
loop_
_entity.id
_entity.type
_entity.pdbx_description
1 polymer ?
#
loop_
_entity_poly.entity_id
_entity_poly.type
_entity_poly.pdbx_seq_one_letter_code
_entity_poly.pdbx_strand_id
1 'polypeptide(L)'
;MSMELEEIRKKILPVLQRAEVKSAAIFGSVSRGQDTHKSDIDILIEFGGKKSLLDLVGLKIELEAILGRKVDVLTYKSLHPLLRERILQEQYVIL
;
A
#
# COMPACT_ATOMS: atom_id res chain seq x y z
N MET A 1 -0.36 5.16 -17.44
CA MET A 1 0.40 3.96 -17.74
C MET A 1 0.67 3.18 -16.49
N SER A 2 0.52 1.90 -16.57
CA SER A 2 0.63 1.03 -15.42
C SER A 2 2.05 0.52 -15.13
N MET A 3 3.03 0.92 -15.92
CA MET A 3 4.40 0.45 -15.72
C MET A 3 4.93 0.76 -14.33
N GLU A 4 4.64 1.94 -13.83
CA GLU A 4 5.08 2.30 -12.50
C GLU A 4 4.41 1.45 -11.43
N LEU A 5 3.13 1.17 -11.58
CA LEU A 5 2.40 0.30 -10.64
C LEU A 5 2.99 -1.11 -10.64
N GLU A 6 3.34 -1.62 -11.80
CA GLU A 6 3.97 -2.94 -11.90
C GLU A 6 5.34 -2.97 -11.23
N GLU A 7 6.13 -1.93 -11.40
CA GLU A 7 7.42 -1.85 -10.76
C GLU A 7 7.29 -1.78 -9.24
N ILE A 8 6.36 -0.96 -8.75
CA ILE A 8 6.10 -0.85 -7.33
C ILE A 8 5.67 -2.22 -6.78
N ARG A 9 4.75 -2.88 -7.48
CA ARG A 9 4.27 -4.21 -7.08
C ARG A 9 5.42 -5.19 -6.95
N LYS A 10 6.30 -5.26 -7.95
CA LYS A 10 7.43 -6.19 -7.93
C LYS A 10 8.36 -5.94 -6.76
N LYS A 11 8.57 -4.68 -6.42
CA LYS A 11 9.47 -4.32 -5.34
C LYS A 11 8.90 -4.61 -3.97
N ILE A 12 7.61 -4.36 -3.77
CA ILE A 12 7.00 -4.47 -2.44
C ILE A 12 6.43 -5.84 -2.14
N LEU A 13 6.10 -6.62 -3.16
CA LEU A 13 5.48 -7.93 -2.95
C LEU A 13 6.27 -8.84 -2.01
N PRO A 14 7.61 -9.01 -2.16
CA PRO A 14 8.36 -9.84 -1.23
C PRO A 14 8.34 -9.29 0.20
N VAL A 15 8.34 -7.97 0.35
CA VAL A 15 8.29 -7.34 1.66
C VAL A 15 6.95 -7.63 2.34
N LEU A 16 5.86 -7.49 1.58
CA LEU A 16 4.53 -7.75 2.10
C LEU A 16 4.38 -9.21 2.52
N GLN A 17 4.94 -10.12 1.73
CA GLN A 17 4.88 -11.55 2.05
C GLN A 17 5.66 -11.88 3.32
N ARG A 18 6.84 -11.29 3.51
CA ARG A 18 7.63 -11.49 4.72
C ARG A 18 6.95 -10.91 5.96
N ALA A 19 6.18 -9.84 5.78
CA ALA A 19 5.45 -9.20 6.86
C ALA A 19 4.13 -9.90 7.18
N GLU A 20 3.82 -11.00 6.49
CA GLU A 20 2.60 -11.77 6.69
C GLU A 20 1.35 -10.96 6.37
N VAL A 21 1.44 -10.10 5.36
CA VAL A 21 0.30 -9.34 4.86
C VAL A 21 -0.60 -10.27 4.06
N LYS A 22 -1.88 -10.29 4.40
CA LYS A 22 -2.87 -11.12 3.74
C LYS A 22 -3.37 -10.50 2.45
N SER A 23 -3.60 -9.20 2.46
CA SER A 23 -4.09 -8.46 1.31
C SER A 23 -3.42 -7.10 1.24
N ALA A 24 -3.18 -6.62 0.03
CA ALA A 24 -2.59 -5.30 -0.17
C ALA A 24 -3.05 -4.71 -1.48
N ALA A 25 -3.18 -3.39 -1.51
CA ALA A 25 -3.56 -2.66 -2.71
C ALA A 25 -2.97 -1.26 -2.67
N ILE A 26 -2.73 -0.69 -3.83
CA ILE A 26 -2.32 0.71 -3.97
C ILE A 26 -3.57 1.52 -4.31
N PHE A 27 -3.70 2.68 -3.69
CA PHE A 27 -4.82 3.57 -3.97
C PHE A 27 -4.34 5.02 -4.09
N GLY A 28 -5.28 5.95 -4.30
CA GLY A 28 -4.94 7.35 -4.42
C GLY A 28 -4.42 7.72 -5.80
N SER A 29 -3.60 8.76 -5.88
CA SER A 29 -3.16 9.32 -7.15
C SER A 29 -2.33 8.34 -7.98
N VAL A 30 -1.51 7.53 -7.32
CA VAL A 30 -0.68 6.54 -8.01
C VAL A 30 -1.56 5.53 -8.74
N SER A 31 -2.59 5.01 -8.08
CA SER A 31 -3.47 4.02 -8.69
C SER A 31 -4.28 4.60 -9.86
N ARG A 32 -4.51 5.91 -9.86
CA ARG A 32 -5.22 6.58 -10.93
C ARG A 32 -4.33 7.04 -12.08
N GLY A 33 -3.03 6.74 -12.01
CA GLY A 33 -2.10 7.17 -13.03
C GLY A 33 -1.77 8.65 -13.00
N GLN A 34 -2.07 9.33 -11.91
CA GLN A 34 -1.78 10.75 -11.72
C GLN A 34 -0.50 10.95 -10.91
N ASP A 35 0.30 9.92 -10.81
CA ASP A 35 1.51 9.95 -10.02
C ASP A 35 2.55 10.88 -10.60
N THR A 36 3.21 11.59 -9.71
CA THR A 36 4.47 12.28 -10.00
C THR A 36 5.52 11.70 -9.07
N HIS A 37 6.80 11.91 -9.38
CA HIS A 37 7.87 11.38 -8.52
C HIS A 37 7.84 11.95 -7.10
N LYS A 38 7.06 12.98 -6.87
CA LYS A 38 6.93 13.61 -5.56
C LYS A 38 5.69 13.18 -4.80
N SER A 39 4.80 12.44 -5.43
CA SER A 39 3.57 11.99 -4.79
C SER A 39 3.86 10.88 -3.80
N ASP A 40 3.14 10.89 -2.67
CA ASP A 40 3.18 9.81 -1.71
C ASP A 40 2.49 8.59 -2.31
N ILE A 41 2.97 7.42 -1.96
CA ILE A 41 2.32 6.17 -2.36
C ILE A 41 1.41 5.73 -1.23
N ASP A 42 0.14 5.56 -1.53
CA ASP A 42 -0.85 5.13 -0.55
C ASP A 42 -1.10 3.63 -0.70
N ILE A 43 -0.83 2.89 0.36
CA ILE A 43 -0.96 1.43 0.37
C ILE A 43 -1.94 1.02 1.43
N LEU A 44 -2.88 0.16 1.05
CA LEU A 44 -3.89 -0.38 1.94
C LEU A 44 -3.56 -1.84 2.16
N ILE A 45 -3.49 -2.27 3.43
CA ILE A 45 -3.11 -3.65 3.76
C ILE A 45 -4.06 -4.27 4.77
N GLU A 46 -4.04 -5.60 4.78
CA GLU A 46 -4.65 -6.40 5.83
C GLU A 46 -3.64 -7.45 6.27
N PHE A 47 -3.31 -7.47 7.56
CA PHE A 47 -2.41 -8.50 8.08
C PHE A 47 -3.13 -9.84 8.22
N GLY A 48 -2.40 -10.93 8.01
CA GLY A 48 -2.96 -12.27 8.10
C GLY A 48 -3.08 -12.82 9.51
N GLY A 49 -2.53 -12.12 10.50
CA GLY A 49 -2.60 -12.51 11.90
C GLY A 49 -2.69 -11.29 12.78
N LYS A 50 -2.47 -11.50 14.07
CA LYS A 50 -2.48 -10.38 15.02
C LYS A 50 -1.16 -9.63 14.91
N LYS A 51 -1.23 -8.37 14.52
CA LYS A 51 -0.07 -7.51 14.40
C LYS A 51 -0.33 -6.22 15.16
N SER A 52 0.74 -5.65 15.71
CA SER A 52 0.66 -4.41 16.47
C SER A 52 0.89 -3.20 15.57
N LEU A 53 0.69 -2.03 16.14
CA LEU A 53 1.00 -0.78 15.47
C LEU A 53 2.48 -0.71 15.10
N LEU A 54 3.36 -1.29 15.92
CA LEU A 54 4.79 -1.33 15.64
C LEU A 54 5.09 -2.14 14.38
N ASP A 55 4.35 -3.21 14.13
CA ASP A 55 4.50 -3.99 12.90
C ASP A 55 4.13 -3.15 11.69
N LEU A 56 3.07 -2.35 11.80
CA LEU A 56 2.64 -1.46 10.73
C LEU A 56 3.69 -0.39 10.44
N VAL A 57 4.23 0.23 11.48
CA VAL A 57 5.27 1.26 11.33
C VAL A 57 6.53 0.67 10.71
N GLY A 58 6.93 -0.52 11.16
CA GLY A 58 8.08 -1.21 10.61
C GLY A 58 7.92 -1.50 9.12
N LEU A 59 6.74 -1.95 8.73
CA LEU A 59 6.43 -2.20 7.34
C LEU A 59 6.52 -0.92 6.50
N LYS A 60 5.97 0.17 7.02
CA LYS A 60 6.04 1.46 6.33
C LYS A 60 7.49 1.87 6.08
N ILE A 61 8.33 1.78 7.11
CA ILE A 61 9.74 2.15 6.99
C ILE A 61 10.44 1.30 5.94
N GLU A 62 10.18 0.01 5.94
CA GLU A 62 10.80 -0.91 4.99
C GLU A 62 10.37 -0.61 3.56
N LEU A 63 9.08 -0.33 3.36
CA LEU A 63 8.56 0.02 2.04
C LEU A 63 9.14 1.33 1.55
N GLU A 64 9.28 2.32 2.42
CA GLU A 64 9.89 3.59 2.03
C GLU A 64 11.35 3.41 1.63
N ALA A 65 12.07 2.56 2.33
CA ALA A 65 13.47 2.28 2.01
C ALA A 65 13.62 1.63 0.64
N ILE A 66 12.72 0.70 0.32
CA ILE A 66 12.79 -0.02 -0.95
C ILE A 66 12.36 0.86 -2.12
N LEU A 67 11.32 1.66 -1.93
CA LEU A 67 10.77 2.48 -3.01
C LEU A 67 11.48 3.83 -3.15
N GLY A 68 12.22 4.26 -2.14
CA GLY A 68 12.87 5.56 -2.16
C GLY A 68 11.88 6.73 -2.18
N ARG A 69 10.67 6.50 -1.69
CA ARG A 69 9.59 7.49 -1.68
C ARG A 69 8.82 7.39 -0.37
N LYS A 70 8.13 8.47 -0.05
CA LYS A 70 7.25 8.46 1.11
C LYS A 70 6.05 7.56 0.84
N VAL A 71 5.71 6.73 1.82
CA VAL A 71 4.63 5.76 1.72
C VAL A 71 3.69 5.93 2.90
N ASP A 72 2.40 5.99 2.63
CA ASP A 72 1.38 5.94 3.66
C ASP A 72 0.77 4.55 3.66
N VAL A 73 0.80 3.89 4.81
CA VAL A 73 0.26 2.54 4.95
C VAL A 73 -0.95 2.58 5.88
N LEU A 74 -2.08 2.14 5.36
CA LEU A 74 -3.33 2.10 6.10
C LEU A 74 -3.88 0.69 6.11
N THR A 75 -4.64 0.37 7.14
CA THR A 75 -5.36 -0.91 7.18
C THR A 75 -6.81 -0.70 6.76
N TYR A 76 -7.44 -1.76 6.27
CA TYR A 76 -8.86 -1.70 5.88
C TYR A 76 -9.73 -1.28 7.06
N LYS A 77 -9.36 -1.71 8.27
CA LYS A 77 -10.14 -1.39 9.46
C LYS A 77 -10.08 0.08 9.85
N SER A 78 -9.04 0.78 9.45
CA SER A 78 -8.87 2.19 9.80
C SER A 78 -9.56 3.14 8.83
N LEU A 79 -10.12 2.61 7.74
CA LEU A 79 -10.79 3.44 6.75
C LEU A 79 -12.15 3.92 7.25
N HIS A 80 -12.42 5.20 7.03
CA HIS A 80 -13.75 5.74 7.29
C HIS A 80 -14.75 5.09 6.35
N PRO A 81 -15.93 4.68 6.84
CA PRO A 81 -16.92 3.99 5.99
C PRO A 81 -17.28 4.73 4.71
N LEU A 82 -17.34 6.05 4.73
CA LEU A 82 -17.68 6.84 3.55
C LEU A 82 -16.57 6.81 2.48
N LEU A 83 -15.32 6.63 2.90
CA LEU A 83 -14.19 6.56 1.97
C LEU A 83 -13.90 5.14 1.51
N ARG A 84 -14.30 4.18 2.29
CA ARG A 84 -13.98 2.77 2.06
C ARG A 84 -14.43 2.27 0.70
N GLU A 85 -15.68 2.53 0.36
CA GLU A 85 -16.23 2.07 -0.90
C GLU A 85 -15.51 2.70 -2.09
N ARG A 86 -15.26 4.01 -2.01
CA ARG A 86 -14.56 4.73 -3.06
C ARG A 86 -13.15 4.18 -3.26
N ILE A 87 -12.44 3.95 -2.18
CA ILE A 87 -11.07 3.42 -2.23
C ILE A 87 -11.07 2.02 -2.83
N LEU A 88 -12.02 1.17 -2.43
CA LEU A 88 -12.12 -0.19 -2.98
C LEU A 88 -12.38 -0.20 -4.47
N GLN A 89 -13.11 0.80 -4.98
CA GLN A 89 -13.37 0.89 -6.42
C GLN A 89 -12.15 1.37 -7.20
N GLU A 90 -11.28 2.16 -6.59
CA GLU A 90 -10.15 2.77 -7.26
C GLU A 90 -8.82 2.04 -7.00
N GLN A 91 -8.82 1.01 -6.18
CA GLN A 91 -7.59 0.34 -5.79
C GLN A 91 -6.98 -0.49 -6.91
N TYR A 92 -5.65 -0.59 -6.87
CA TYR A 92 -4.89 -1.51 -7.70
C TYR A 92 -4.41 -2.64 -6.79
N VAL A 93 -5.00 -3.82 -6.94
CA VAL A 93 -4.75 -4.95 -6.04
C VAL A 93 -3.37 -5.54 -6.30
N ILE A 94 -2.59 -5.73 -5.22
CA ILE A 94 -1.25 -6.31 -5.30
C ILE A 94 -1.25 -7.74 -4.78
N LEU A 95 -1.97 -7.96 -3.69
CA LEU A 95 -1.92 -9.26 -3.01
C LEU A 95 -3.30 -9.67 -2.52
#